data_63b1a932fb17d0f9b4318db55b20a6bb
#
_entry.id   63b1a932fb17d0f9b4318db55b20a6bb
#
_cell.length_a   1.000
_cell.length_b   1.000
_cell.length_c   1.000
_cell.angle_alpha   90.00
_cell.angle_beta   90.00
_cell.angle_gamma   90.00
#
_symmetry.space_group_name_H-M   'P 1'
#
loop_
_entity.id
_entity.type
_entity.pdbx_description
1 polymer ?
#
loop_
_entity_poly.entity_id
_entity_poly.type
_entity_poly.pdbx_seq_one_letter_code
_entity_poly.pdbx_strand_id
1 'polypeptide(L)'
;MRVCVAGAGLAGSLLAWRLIRRPGLRVDLWTGRTRSGPARDATAASGGAVRAYDALAAQRQLAIASLTELLGSPVLRDWAGYRETGFAYLRPGGTGLAAELAEIERELPGSAELTSPAEAFGARDGGPGWAGDQEEIVVRERRAGATSPAHLRDAVIADLATRPGARVLDCALDGLAAGAYDAVVLAAGAWTPGLLRALGLPAEGYRTRSIQYTVYDAGPVRPPAFADERTGLYGLPTADGGMLIGLPTSEWDVPAGPGAVTEALHERACRVAAACLPGLKLGAARHRVAAADCFADPPVLALRPVGGLAPGLFTFTGGSGGCAKTALAASHRAALQLTEAR
;
A
#
# COMPACT_ATOMS: atom_id res chain seq x y z
N MET A 1 3.54 29.08 -6.48
CA MET A 1 2.80 28.03 -7.19
C MET A 1 1.68 27.51 -6.32
N ARG A 2 0.49 27.33 -6.88
CA ARG A 2 -0.68 26.78 -6.17
C ARG A 2 -1.03 25.42 -6.74
N VAL A 3 -1.00 24.38 -5.89
CA VAL A 3 -1.25 22.99 -6.28
C VAL A 3 -2.52 22.48 -5.60
N CYS A 4 -3.39 21.83 -6.38
CA CYS A 4 -4.49 21.05 -5.85
C CYS A 4 -4.10 19.57 -5.85
N VAL A 5 -4.23 18.89 -4.70
CA VAL A 5 -4.18 17.45 -4.61
C VAL A 5 -5.59 16.94 -4.34
N ALA A 6 -6.18 16.26 -5.30
CA ALA A 6 -7.55 15.79 -5.26
C ALA A 6 -7.58 14.30 -4.84
N GLY A 7 -7.93 14.07 -3.58
CA GLY A 7 -7.96 12.76 -2.93
C GLY A 7 -7.05 12.70 -1.71
N ALA A 8 -7.65 12.50 -0.53
CA ALA A 8 -6.97 12.47 0.77
C ALA A 8 -6.77 11.04 1.29
N GLY A 9 -6.56 10.07 0.40
CA GLY A 9 -5.98 8.77 0.75
C GLY A 9 -4.52 8.91 1.14
N LEU A 10 -3.86 7.81 1.54
CA LEU A 10 -2.45 7.81 1.97
C LEU A 10 -1.54 8.51 0.95
N ALA A 11 -1.66 8.17 -0.34
CA ALA A 11 -0.81 8.72 -1.39
C ALA A 11 -0.99 10.24 -1.53
N GLY A 12 -2.23 10.72 -1.65
CA GLY A 12 -2.50 12.16 -1.83
C GLY A 12 -2.14 12.99 -0.60
N SER A 13 -2.43 12.50 0.59
CA SER A 13 -2.08 13.18 1.84
C SER A 13 -0.55 13.33 1.99
N LEU A 14 0.21 12.27 1.73
CA LEU A 14 1.67 12.31 1.75
C LEU A 14 2.22 13.26 0.68
N LEU A 15 1.67 13.25 -0.54
CA LEU A 15 2.10 14.17 -1.60
C LEU A 15 1.86 15.63 -1.19
N ALA A 16 0.67 15.96 -0.70
CA ALA A 16 0.36 17.32 -0.23
C ALA A 16 1.31 17.76 0.89
N TRP A 17 1.60 16.84 1.83
CA TRP A 17 2.52 17.08 2.94
C TRP A 17 3.98 17.28 2.48
N ARG A 18 4.43 16.61 1.41
CA ARG A 18 5.73 16.86 0.78
C ARG A 18 5.79 18.19 0.09
N LEU A 19 4.75 18.54 -0.66
CA LEU A 19 4.69 19.77 -1.45
C LEU A 19 4.72 21.00 -0.57
N ILE A 20 3.94 21.05 0.53
CA ILE A 20 3.89 22.25 1.39
C ILE A 20 5.23 22.57 2.07
N ARG A 21 6.14 21.62 2.16
CA ARG A 21 7.49 21.82 2.67
C ARG A 21 8.46 22.40 1.66
N ARG A 22 8.02 22.61 0.42
CA ARG A 22 8.81 23.28 -0.62
C ARG A 22 8.54 24.79 -0.58
N PRO A 23 9.59 25.63 -0.63
CA PRO A 23 9.42 27.09 -0.60
C PRO A 23 8.50 27.59 -1.73
N GLY A 24 7.66 28.56 -1.42
CA GLY A 24 6.81 29.23 -2.41
C GLY A 24 5.60 28.43 -2.89
N LEU A 25 5.32 27.25 -2.31
CA LEU A 25 4.13 26.48 -2.65
C LEU A 25 2.94 26.82 -1.74
N ARG A 26 1.75 26.78 -2.33
CA ARG A 26 0.45 26.71 -1.64
C ARG A 26 -0.22 25.43 -2.07
N VAL A 27 -0.78 24.68 -1.12
CA VAL A 27 -1.34 23.36 -1.38
C VAL A 27 -2.75 23.27 -0.83
N ASP A 28 -3.69 22.93 -1.69
CA ASP A 28 -5.05 22.57 -1.32
C ASP A 28 -5.20 21.05 -1.44
N LEU A 29 -5.47 20.37 -0.32
CA LEU A 29 -5.83 18.97 -0.27
C LEU A 29 -7.36 18.85 -0.25
N TRP A 30 -7.94 18.27 -1.30
CA TRP A 30 -9.37 17.99 -1.37
C TRP A 30 -9.66 16.59 -0.88
N THR A 31 -10.52 16.46 0.13
CA THR A 31 -10.77 15.17 0.78
C THR A 31 -11.70 14.25 0.00
N GLY A 32 -12.54 14.81 -0.86
CA GLY A 32 -13.57 14.08 -1.59
C GLY A 32 -14.75 13.72 -0.66
N ARG A 33 -15.83 14.51 -0.65
CA ARG A 33 -17.03 14.11 0.07
C ARG A 33 -17.64 12.87 -0.54
N THR A 34 -17.68 11.79 0.23
CA THR A 34 -18.62 10.72 -0.04
C THR A 34 -19.93 11.04 0.70
N ARG A 35 -21.03 11.18 -0.04
CA ARG A 35 -22.37 11.45 0.53
C ARG A 35 -22.90 10.35 1.46
N SER A 36 -22.24 9.22 1.57
CA SER A 36 -22.72 7.99 2.20
C SER A 36 -21.83 7.45 3.34
N GLY A 37 -21.29 8.33 4.18
CA GLY A 37 -20.50 7.92 5.35
C GLY A 37 -19.03 7.56 5.02
N PRO A 38 -18.26 7.01 5.97
CA PRO A 38 -16.86 6.66 5.76
C PRO A 38 -16.77 5.54 4.73
N ALA A 39 -16.63 5.91 3.46
CA ALA A 39 -16.30 4.93 2.43
C ALA A 39 -14.98 4.26 2.83
N ARG A 40 -14.98 2.94 2.93
CA ARG A 40 -13.75 2.19 3.08
C ARG A 40 -12.95 2.34 1.80
N ASP A 41 -12.04 3.29 1.80
CA ASP A 41 -11.04 3.45 0.76
C ASP A 41 -9.92 2.39 0.94
N ALA A 42 -9.07 2.25 -0.07
CA ALA A 42 -7.95 1.32 -0.02
C ALA A 42 -6.99 1.60 1.15
N THR A 43 -6.90 2.85 1.61
CA THR A 43 -6.08 3.24 2.77
C THR A 43 -6.64 2.64 4.05
N ALA A 44 -7.94 2.77 4.30
CA ALA A 44 -8.61 2.22 5.47
C ALA A 44 -8.71 0.68 5.41
N ALA A 45 -8.76 0.12 4.20
CA ALA A 45 -8.79 -1.32 3.98
C ALA A 45 -7.39 -1.96 3.89
N SER A 46 -6.31 -1.18 3.99
CA SER A 46 -4.96 -1.74 3.88
C SER A 46 -4.60 -2.57 5.12
N GLY A 47 -4.04 -3.75 4.89
CA GLY A 47 -3.41 -4.55 5.96
C GLY A 47 -2.14 -3.94 6.54
N GLY A 48 -1.56 -2.96 5.85
CA GLY A 48 -0.45 -2.15 6.35
C GLY A 48 0.90 -2.86 6.38
N ALA A 49 1.10 -3.94 5.67
CA ALA A 49 2.41 -4.58 5.57
C ALA A 49 3.41 -3.67 4.87
N VAL A 50 4.58 -3.47 5.50
CA VAL A 50 5.71 -2.71 4.95
C VAL A 50 6.96 -3.57 4.94
N ARG A 51 7.63 -3.61 3.80
CA ARG A 51 8.83 -4.39 3.55
C ARG A 51 9.64 -3.77 2.41
N ALA A 52 10.92 -4.08 2.33
CA ALA A 52 11.80 -3.60 1.27
C ALA A 52 11.73 -4.46 0.00
N TYR A 53 11.60 -5.77 0.16
CA TYR A 53 11.61 -6.68 -0.98
C TYR A 53 10.34 -6.57 -1.83
N ASP A 54 10.53 -6.54 -3.13
CA ASP A 54 9.51 -6.75 -4.15
C ASP A 54 10.16 -7.34 -5.42
N ALA A 55 9.49 -8.27 -6.08
CA ALA A 55 9.98 -8.88 -7.31
C ALA A 55 10.11 -7.87 -8.45
N LEU A 56 9.20 -6.86 -8.51
CA LEU A 56 9.28 -5.78 -9.48
C LEU A 56 10.30 -4.73 -9.03
N ALA A 57 11.41 -4.58 -9.77
CA ALA A 57 12.51 -3.69 -9.42
C ALA A 57 12.09 -2.24 -9.11
N ALA A 58 11.17 -1.67 -9.89
CA ALA A 58 10.67 -0.31 -9.65
C ALA A 58 9.90 -0.19 -8.33
N GLN A 59 9.13 -1.21 -7.94
CA GLN A 59 8.48 -1.26 -6.64
C GLN A 59 9.49 -1.51 -5.51
N ARG A 60 10.47 -2.39 -5.71
CA ARG A 60 11.52 -2.68 -4.74
C ARG A 60 12.32 -1.42 -4.38
N GLN A 61 12.73 -0.62 -5.37
CA GLN A 61 13.43 0.65 -5.12
C GLN A 61 12.61 1.64 -4.28
N LEU A 62 11.30 1.78 -4.56
CA LEU A 62 10.41 2.62 -3.76
C LEU A 62 10.19 2.04 -2.37
N ALA A 63 10.07 0.73 -2.24
CA ALA A 63 9.85 0.05 -0.98
C ALA A 63 11.09 0.16 -0.06
N ILE A 64 12.30 -0.06 -0.59
CA ILE A 64 13.56 0.16 0.13
C ILE A 64 13.62 1.60 0.67
N ALA A 65 13.46 2.59 -0.22
CA ALA A 65 13.55 4.00 0.17
C ALA A 65 12.46 4.40 1.17
N SER A 66 11.23 3.86 1.03
CA SER A 66 10.14 4.11 1.97
C SER A 66 10.41 3.50 3.35
N LEU A 67 10.90 2.27 3.40
CA LEU A 67 11.22 1.60 4.66
C LEU A 67 12.41 2.28 5.36
N THR A 68 13.45 2.65 4.61
CA THR A 68 14.59 3.42 5.13
C THR A 68 14.13 4.74 5.76
N GLU A 69 13.26 5.48 5.07
CA GLU A 69 12.72 6.73 5.60
C GLU A 69 11.85 6.48 6.86
N LEU A 70 10.98 5.48 6.83
CA LEU A 70 10.14 5.12 7.97
C LEU A 70 10.99 4.78 9.20
N LEU A 71 12.01 3.94 9.02
CA LEU A 71 12.89 3.51 10.10
C LEU A 71 13.78 4.65 10.62
N GLY A 72 14.19 5.55 9.75
CA GLY A 72 14.99 6.73 10.10
C GLY A 72 14.21 7.83 10.83
N SER A 73 12.87 7.82 10.81
CA SER A 73 12.04 8.88 11.40
C SER A 73 11.20 8.37 12.57
N PRO A 74 11.52 8.73 13.82
CA PRO A 74 10.67 8.41 14.98
C PRO A 74 9.23 8.91 14.80
N VAL A 75 9.06 10.11 14.26
CA VAL A 75 7.75 10.73 14.02
C VAL A 75 6.91 9.90 13.04
N LEU A 76 7.50 9.46 11.93
CA LEU A 76 6.77 8.64 10.96
C LEU A 76 6.44 7.25 11.53
N ARG A 77 7.33 6.66 12.33
CA ARG A 77 7.05 5.39 13.01
C ARG A 77 5.89 5.53 13.98
N ASP A 78 5.86 6.59 14.76
CA ASP A 78 4.76 6.88 15.69
C ASP A 78 3.44 7.10 14.95
N TRP A 79 3.43 7.99 13.97
CA TRP A 79 2.24 8.26 13.15
C TRP A 79 1.70 7.04 12.42
N ALA A 80 2.59 6.18 11.95
CA ALA A 80 2.23 4.94 11.27
C ALA A 80 1.87 3.80 12.22
N GLY A 81 2.13 3.94 13.54
CA GLY A 81 2.02 2.83 14.49
C GLY A 81 2.87 1.65 14.05
N TYR A 82 4.11 1.93 13.59
CA TYR A 82 4.99 0.89 13.05
C TYR A 82 5.37 -0.13 14.12
N ARG A 83 5.23 -1.40 13.77
CA ARG A 83 5.63 -2.55 14.56
C ARG A 83 6.52 -3.46 13.71
N GLU A 84 7.71 -3.75 14.19
CA GLU A 84 8.60 -4.72 13.56
C GLU A 84 8.05 -6.12 13.80
N THR A 85 7.63 -6.80 12.75
CA THR A 85 7.09 -8.17 12.80
C THR A 85 7.92 -9.16 12.01
N GLY A 86 8.93 -8.66 11.28
CA GLY A 86 9.56 -9.40 10.23
C GLY A 86 8.61 -9.68 9.06
N PHE A 87 9.17 -10.17 7.95
CA PHE A 87 8.39 -10.59 6.79
C PHE A 87 9.08 -11.77 6.09
N ALA A 88 8.32 -12.77 5.68
CA ALA A 88 8.75 -13.91 4.89
C ALA A 88 8.09 -13.85 3.49
N TYR A 89 8.86 -13.58 2.45
CA TYR A 89 8.36 -13.60 1.07
C TYR A 89 8.79 -14.89 0.40
N LEU A 90 7.82 -15.79 0.17
CA LEU A 90 8.06 -17.08 -0.48
C LEU A 90 7.94 -16.92 -1.99
N ARG A 91 8.89 -17.48 -2.70
CA ARG A 91 8.90 -17.48 -4.16
C ARG A 91 9.66 -18.68 -4.72
N PRO A 92 9.39 -19.04 -5.99
CA PRO A 92 10.23 -20.02 -6.69
C PRO A 92 11.69 -19.58 -6.70
N GLY A 93 12.60 -20.52 -6.59
CA GLY A 93 14.03 -20.27 -6.76
C GLY A 93 14.33 -19.66 -8.13
N GLY A 94 15.37 -18.85 -8.23
CA GLY A 94 15.72 -18.21 -9.49
C GLY A 94 17.05 -17.46 -9.44
N THR A 95 17.55 -17.12 -10.63
CA THR A 95 18.73 -16.27 -10.78
C THR A 95 18.40 -14.81 -10.42
N GLY A 96 19.38 -14.08 -9.88
CA GLY A 96 19.23 -12.65 -9.59
C GLY A 96 18.86 -12.31 -8.14
N LEU A 97 18.39 -13.26 -7.33
CA LEU A 97 18.01 -13.02 -5.94
C LEU A 97 19.13 -12.37 -5.10
N ALA A 98 20.37 -12.82 -5.28
CA ALA A 98 21.50 -12.24 -4.56
C ALA A 98 21.70 -10.75 -4.88
N ALA A 99 21.51 -10.35 -6.14
CA ALA A 99 21.58 -8.95 -6.54
C ALA A 99 20.39 -8.12 -5.98
N GLU A 100 19.20 -8.69 -5.97
CA GLU A 100 18.01 -8.08 -5.39
C GLU A 100 18.17 -7.84 -3.88
N LEU A 101 18.75 -8.81 -3.16
CA LEU A 101 19.06 -8.65 -1.74
C LEU A 101 20.17 -7.63 -1.51
N ALA A 102 21.20 -7.60 -2.36
CA ALA A 102 22.27 -6.62 -2.24
C ALA A 102 21.77 -5.16 -2.37
N GLU A 103 20.69 -4.92 -3.12
CA GLU A 103 20.03 -3.61 -3.15
C GLU A 103 19.47 -3.25 -1.78
N ILE A 104 18.82 -4.21 -1.09
CA ILE A 104 18.24 -4.00 0.25
C ILE A 104 19.36 -3.81 1.28
N GLU A 105 20.34 -4.70 1.27
CA GLU A 105 21.44 -4.70 2.25
C GLU A 105 22.30 -3.43 2.17
N ARG A 106 22.36 -2.77 1.02
CA ARG A 106 23.07 -1.48 0.87
C ARG A 106 22.42 -0.38 1.70
N GLU A 107 21.10 -0.32 1.74
CA GLU A 107 20.33 0.74 2.41
C GLU A 107 19.90 0.33 3.82
N LEU A 108 19.74 -0.96 4.07
CA LEU A 108 19.25 -1.56 5.30
C LEU A 108 20.12 -2.76 5.69
N PRO A 109 21.39 -2.56 6.11
CA PRO A 109 22.32 -3.64 6.43
C PRO A 109 21.79 -4.61 7.47
N GLY A 110 21.94 -5.92 7.24
CA GLY A 110 21.48 -7.00 8.09
C GLY A 110 19.97 -7.19 8.12
N SER A 111 19.25 -6.51 7.20
CA SER A 111 17.78 -6.55 7.15
C SER A 111 17.24 -7.76 6.41
N ALA A 112 17.91 -8.23 5.36
CA ALA A 112 17.39 -9.26 4.48
C ALA A 112 18.35 -10.44 4.32
N GLU A 113 17.80 -11.65 4.26
CA GLU A 113 18.55 -12.88 4.02
C GLU A 113 17.70 -13.88 3.21
N LEU A 114 18.39 -14.82 2.55
CA LEU A 114 17.74 -16.00 1.97
C LEU A 114 17.70 -17.12 3.00
N THR A 115 16.57 -17.78 3.10
CA THR A 115 16.37 -18.91 3.99
C THR A 115 15.41 -19.93 3.38
N SER A 116 15.25 -21.08 4.02
CA SER A 116 14.24 -22.07 3.62
C SER A 116 12.88 -21.78 4.26
N PRO A 117 11.78 -22.30 3.69
CA PRO A 117 10.47 -22.24 4.34
C PRO A 117 10.47 -22.88 5.73
N ALA A 118 11.19 -23.98 5.91
CA ALA A 118 11.29 -24.69 7.19
C ALA A 118 11.94 -23.83 8.30
N GLU A 119 12.95 -23.03 7.96
CA GLU A 119 13.60 -22.09 8.88
C GLU A 119 12.75 -20.84 9.13
N ALA A 120 12.12 -20.28 8.08
CA ALA A 120 11.33 -19.08 8.20
C ALA A 120 10.06 -19.26 9.05
N PHE A 121 9.45 -20.45 8.99
CA PHE A 121 8.21 -20.79 9.73
C PHE A 121 8.41 -21.70 10.94
N GLY A 122 9.63 -22.14 11.20
CA GLY A 122 10.13 -22.65 12.47
C GLY A 122 9.30 -23.70 13.19
N ALA A 123 8.91 -24.79 12.53
CA ALA A 123 8.18 -25.87 13.22
C ALA A 123 8.95 -26.44 14.43
N ARG A 124 10.29 -26.43 14.38
CA ARG A 124 11.18 -26.87 15.47
C ARG A 124 11.20 -25.93 16.66
N ASP A 125 10.93 -24.64 16.43
CA ASP A 125 10.95 -23.59 17.45
C ASP A 125 9.52 -23.21 17.91
N GLY A 126 8.55 -24.09 17.68
CA GLY A 126 7.16 -23.85 18.05
C GLY A 126 6.39 -22.96 17.07
N GLY A 127 6.94 -22.71 15.89
CA GLY A 127 6.26 -22.03 14.80
C GLY A 127 5.21 -22.90 14.10
N PRO A 128 4.39 -22.32 13.19
CA PRO A 128 3.29 -23.04 12.54
C PRO A 128 3.76 -24.09 11.52
N GLY A 129 5.03 -24.10 11.13
CA GLY A 129 5.56 -24.88 10.04
C GLY A 129 5.06 -24.42 8.67
N TRP A 130 5.72 -24.89 7.63
CA TRP A 130 5.33 -24.68 6.24
C TRP A 130 5.21 -26.04 5.53
N ALA A 131 4.03 -26.33 5.02
CA ALA A 131 3.73 -27.56 4.27
C ALA A 131 3.49 -27.31 2.78
N GLY A 132 3.73 -26.08 2.30
CA GLY A 132 3.75 -25.76 0.87
C GLY A 132 4.99 -26.33 0.18
N ASP A 133 5.33 -25.78 -0.98
CA ASP A 133 6.49 -26.24 -1.75
C ASP A 133 7.79 -26.02 -0.97
N GLN A 134 8.58 -27.08 -0.82
CA GLN A 134 9.87 -27.04 -0.10
C GLN A 134 11.03 -26.55 -0.99
N GLU A 135 10.83 -26.47 -2.30
CA GLU A 135 11.81 -25.92 -3.25
C GLU A 135 11.72 -24.37 -3.33
N GLU A 136 10.73 -23.77 -2.70
CA GLU A 136 10.62 -22.33 -2.56
C GLU A 136 11.78 -21.76 -1.74
N ILE A 137 12.20 -20.56 -2.12
CA ILE A 137 13.17 -19.76 -1.37
C ILE A 137 12.40 -18.66 -0.65
N VAL A 138 12.78 -18.41 0.59
CA VAL A 138 12.21 -17.30 1.38
C VAL A 138 13.19 -16.14 1.41
N VAL A 139 12.75 -14.97 0.95
CA VAL A 139 13.37 -13.70 1.31
C VAL A 139 12.83 -13.31 2.67
N ARG A 140 13.65 -13.43 3.70
CA ARG A 140 13.31 -13.06 5.07
C ARG A 140 13.84 -11.66 5.36
N GLU A 141 12.93 -10.77 5.76
CA GLU A 141 13.26 -9.41 6.15
C GLU A 141 12.99 -9.19 7.64
N ARG A 142 14.03 -8.84 8.40
CA ARG A 142 13.93 -8.62 9.85
C ARG A 142 13.28 -7.28 10.20
N ARG A 143 13.64 -6.23 9.45
CA ARG A 143 13.19 -4.85 9.67
C ARG A 143 11.85 -4.53 8.98
N ALA A 144 11.25 -5.48 8.30
CA ALA A 144 9.91 -5.38 7.78
C ALA A 144 8.87 -5.44 8.92
N GLY A 145 7.66 -4.95 8.65
CA GLY A 145 6.67 -4.91 9.71
C GLY A 145 5.28 -4.54 9.26
N ALA A 146 4.49 -4.12 10.24
CA ALA A 146 3.13 -3.67 10.07
C ALA A 146 2.99 -2.19 10.46
N THR A 147 2.14 -1.49 9.73
CA THR A 147 1.76 -0.09 9.99
C THR A 147 0.24 0.04 9.98
N SER A 148 -0.26 1.19 10.38
CA SER A 148 -1.63 1.62 10.12
C SER A 148 -1.62 2.74 9.07
N PRO A 149 -1.85 2.46 7.79
CA PRO A 149 -1.89 3.49 6.76
C PRO A 149 -2.94 4.56 7.01
N ALA A 150 -4.06 4.20 7.65
CA ALA A 150 -5.09 5.15 8.05
C ALA A 150 -4.59 6.13 9.13
N HIS A 151 -3.91 5.63 10.17
CA HIS A 151 -3.33 6.51 11.21
C HIS A 151 -2.25 7.43 10.63
N LEU A 152 -1.37 6.90 9.77
CA LEU A 152 -0.36 7.72 9.09
C LEU A 152 -1.01 8.82 8.25
N ARG A 153 -2.03 8.49 7.46
CA ARG A 153 -2.81 9.47 6.69
C ARG A 153 -3.39 10.55 7.59
N ASP A 154 -4.05 10.17 8.67
CA ASP A 154 -4.75 11.09 9.56
C ASP A 154 -3.77 12.02 10.29
N ALA A 155 -2.63 11.50 10.75
CA ALA A 155 -1.56 12.28 11.35
C ALA A 155 -0.93 13.27 10.35
N VAL A 156 -0.70 12.82 9.10
CA VAL A 156 -0.20 13.67 8.02
C VAL A 156 -1.18 14.80 7.69
N ILE A 157 -2.48 14.52 7.63
CA ILE A 157 -3.52 15.53 7.38
C ILE A 157 -3.57 16.53 8.55
N ALA A 158 -3.47 16.06 9.78
CA ALA A 158 -3.46 16.91 10.97
C ALA A 158 -2.24 17.85 10.95
N ASP A 159 -1.04 17.34 10.67
CA ASP A 159 0.18 18.17 10.53
C ASP A 159 0.04 19.15 9.36
N LEU A 160 -0.49 18.69 8.20
CA LEU A 160 -0.70 19.54 7.03
C LEU A 160 -1.62 20.74 7.35
N ALA A 161 -2.70 20.50 8.09
CA ALA A 161 -3.67 21.53 8.45
C ALA A 161 -3.09 22.66 9.32
N THR A 162 -1.96 22.43 9.98
CA THR A 162 -1.24 23.45 10.78
C THR A 162 -0.25 24.27 9.96
N ARG A 163 0.04 23.87 8.71
CA ARG A 163 1.09 24.51 7.89
C ARG A 163 0.61 25.75 7.19
N PRO A 164 1.34 26.89 7.27
CA PRO A 164 1.05 28.07 6.48
C PRO A 164 1.04 27.75 4.98
N GLY A 165 0.01 28.21 4.27
CA GLY A 165 -0.15 27.97 2.84
C GLY A 165 -0.78 26.64 2.45
N ALA A 166 -1.07 25.76 3.42
CA ALA A 166 -1.86 24.55 3.22
C ALA A 166 -3.33 24.79 3.57
N ARG A 167 -4.22 24.14 2.85
CA ARG A 167 -5.64 24.04 3.18
C ARG A 167 -6.13 22.62 2.98
N VAL A 168 -6.86 22.11 3.94
CA VAL A 168 -7.60 20.84 3.82
C VAL A 168 -9.06 21.20 3.60
N LEU A 169 -9.60 20.82 2.44
CA LEU A 169 -10.92 21.24 1.98
C LEU A 169 -11.82 20.01 1.80
N ASP A 170 -12.95 20.02 2.49
CA ASP A 170 -13.97 19.00 2.33
C ASP A 170 -14.85 19.31 1.12
N CYS A 171 -14.28 19.06 -0.06
CA CYS A 171 -14.90 19.34 -1.37
C CYS A 171 -15.03 18.05 -2.16
N ALA A 172 -16.10 17.95 -2.95
CA ALA A 172 -16.27 16.89 -3.94
C ALA A 172 -15.25 17.05 -5.07
N LEU A 173 -14.77 15.92 -5.63
CA LEU A 173 -13.72 15.94 -6.66
C LEU A 173 -14.25 16.34 -8.05
N ASP A 174 -15.56 16.37 -8.25
CA ASP A 174 -16.26 16.79 -9.46
C ASP A 174 -16.29 18.31 -9.68
N GLY A 175 -15.95 19.10 -8.64
CA GLY A 175 -15.91 20.56 -8.69
C GLY A 175 -14.56 21.17 -9.09
N LEU A 176 -13.64 20.42 -9.69
CA LEU A 176 -12.34 20.90 -10.12
C LEU A 176 -12.47 21.91 -11.26
N ALA A 177 -12.37 23.21 -10.94
CA ALA A 177 -12.33 24.27 -11.94
C ALA A 177 -10.94 24.34 -12.59
N ALA A 178 -10.87 24.13 -13.90
CA ALA A 178 -9.68 24.38 -14.68
C ALA A 178 -9.26 25.87 -14.54
N GLY A 179 -7.96 26.11 -14.29
CA GLY A 179 -7.40 27.47 -14.20
C GLY A 179 -7.29 28.06 -12.80
N ALA A 180 -7.88 27.45 -11.77
CA ALA A 180 -7.73 27.90 -10.39
C ALA A 180 -6.38 27.53 -9.75
N TYR A 181 -5.65 26.60 -10.36
CA TYR A 181 -4.40 26.02 -9.87
C TYR A 181 -3.34 25.97 -10.97
N ASP A 182 -2.09 26.12 -10.59
CA ASP A 182 -0.95 25.92 -11.49
C ASP A 182 -0.73 24.42 -11.80
N ALA A 183 -1.12 23.53 -10.88
CA ALA A 183 -1.14 22.11 -11.10
C ALA A 183 -2.27 21.45 -10.29
N VAL A 184 -2.87 20.41 -10.89
CA VAL A 184 -3.88 19.57 -10.25
C VAL A 184 -3.38 18.13 -10.31
N VAL A 185 -3.40 17.45 -9.16
CA VAL A 185 -3.00 16.03 -9.06
C VAL A 185 -4.19 15.21 -8.60
N LEU A 186 -4.69 14.33 -9.46
CA LEU A 186 -5.72 13.36 -9.12
C LEU A 186 -5.08 12.19 -8.35
N ALA A 187 -5.25 12.16 -7.03
CA ALA A 187 -4.75 11.14 -6.12
C ALA A 187 -5.89 10.33 -5.49
N ALA A 188 -6.97 10.11 -6.25
CA ALA A 188 -8.23 9.57 -5.77
C ALA A 188 -8.32 8.03 -5.78
N GLY A 189 -7.17 7.32 -5.89
CA GLY A 189 -7.14 5.86 -5.86
C GLY A 189 -8.11 5.23 -6.86
N ALA A 190 -8.97 4.32 -6.40
CA ALA A 190 -9.93 3.62 -7.24
C ALA A 190 -10.96 4.53 -7.94
N TRP A 191 -11.18 5.74 -7.47
CA TRP A 191 -12.07 6.73 -8.12
C TRP A 191 -11.41 7.42 -9.31
N THR A 192 -10.07 7.36 -9.46
CA THR A 192 -9.34 8.07 -10.52
C THR A 192 -9.83 7.73 -11.94
N PRO A 193 -10.06 6.46 -12.33
CA PRO A 193 -10.56 6.15 -13.68
C PRO A 193 -11.93 6.78 -13.97
N GLY A 194 -12.83 6.77 -12.99
CA GLY A 194 -14.14 7.41 -13.10
C GLY A 194 -14.06 8.94 -13.25
N LEU A 195 -13.18 9.57 -12.48
CA LEU A 195 -12.95 11.03 -12.57
C LEU A 195 -12.36 11.43 -13.92
N LEU A 196 -11.39 10.68 -14.43
CA LEU A 196 -10.82 10.93 -15.76
C LEU A 196 -11.91 10.86 -16.85
N ARG A 197 -12.76 9.80 -16.85
CA ARG A 197 -13.87 9.67 -17.79
C ARG A 197 -14.88 10.83 -17.66
N ALA A 198 -15.22 11.23 -16.44
CA ALA A 198 -16.14 12.35 -16.20
C ALA A 198 -15.57 13.69 -16.71
N LEU A 199 -14.25 13.84 -16.77
CA LEU A 199 -13.56 14.97 -17.36
C LEU A 199 -13.34 14.84 -18.89
N GLY A 200 -13.80 13.76 -19.52
CA GLY A 200 -13.56 13.48 -20.94
C GLY A 200 -12.11 13.11 -21.26
N LEU A 201 -11.35 12.58 -20.28
CA LEU A 201 -9.94 12.29 -20.39
C LEU A 201 -9.67 10.78 -20.47
N PRO A 202 -8.57 10.35 -21.10
CA PRO A 202 -8.17 8.96 -21.18
C PRO A 202 -8.02 8.31 -19.81
N ALA A 203 -8.60 7.13 -19.61
CA ALA A 203 -8.53 6.36 -18.36
C ALA A 203 -8.02 4.92 -18.57
N GLU A 204 -7.63 4.56 -19.79
CA GLU A 204 -7.28 3.19 -20.22
C GLU A 204 -6.04 2.65 -19.51
N GLY A 205 -5.17 3.51 -19.01
CA GLY A 205 -3.98 3.14 -18.23
C GLY A 205 -4.27 2.72 -16.78
N TYR A 206 -5.56 2.72 -16.36
CA TYR A 206 -5.96 2.42 -14.99
C TYR A 206 -7.10 1.42 -14.94
N ARG A 207 -6.94 0.43 -14.06
CA ARG A 207 -7.99 -0.54 -13.72
C ARG A 207 -8.19 -0.61 -12.21
N THR A 208 -9.38 -0.95 -11.80
CA THR A 208 -9.68 -1.25 -10.39
C THR A 208 -9.70 -2.75 -10.17
N ARG A 209 -9.33 -3.17 -8.96
CA ARG A 209 -9.39 -4.57 -8.55
C ARG A 209 -9.90 -4.66 -7.13
N SER A 210 -10.75 -5.64 -6.85
CA SER A 210 -11.19 -5.96 -5.49
C SER A 210 -10.01 -6.49 -4.67
N ILE A 211 -9.82 -5.95 -3.46
CA ILE A 211 -8.91 -6.48 -2.43
C ILE A 211 -9.75 -6.97 -1.26
N GLN A 212 -9.45 -8.15 -0.74
CA GLN A 212 -10.22 -8.79 0.32
C GLN A 212 -9.32 -9.58 1.26
N TYR A 213 -9.60 -9.50 2.54
CA TYR A 213 -9.02 -10.37 3.56
C TYR A 213 -9.96 -10.53 4.74
N THR A 214 -9.66 -11.48 5.59
CA THR A 214 -10.34 -11.69 6.87
C THR A 214 -9.33 -11.64 8.01
N VAL A 215 -9.70 -11.01 9.11
CA VAL A 215 -8.95 -11.07 10.37
C VAL A 215 -9.61 -12.10 11.27
N TYR A 216 -8.81 -13.03 11.78
CA TYR A 216 -9.22 -14.12 12.64
C TYR A 216 -8.66 -13.96 14.04
N ASP A 217 -9.34 -14.56 15.02
CA ASP A 217 -8.68 -14.99 16.23
C ASP A 217 -7.56 -15.96 15.86
N ALA A 218 -6.43 -15.86 16.50
CA ALA A 218 -5.32 -16.77 16.26
C ALA A 218 -4.77 -17.29 17.59
N GLY A 219 -4.35 -18.54 17.57
CA GLY A 219 -3.63 -19.14 18.69
C GLY A 219 -2.29 -18.46 18.98
N PRO A 220 -1.58 -18.90 20.02
CA PRO A 220 -0.28 -18.32 20.39
C PRO A 220 0.79 -18.54 19.31
N VAL A 221 0.68 -19.62 18.54
CA VAL A 221 1.60 -19.97 17.44
C VAL A 221 1.15 -19.23 16.18
N ARG A 222 1.91 -18.22 15.77
CA ARG A 222 1.62 -17.40 14.61
C ARG A 222 2.84 -17.29 13.71
N PRO A 223 2.66 -17.31 12.38
CA PRO A 223 3.76 -17.03 11.45
C PRO A 223 4.20 -15.57 11.57
N PRO A 224 5.40 -15.21 11.08
CA PRO A 224 5.71 -13.81 10.74
C PRO A 224 4.71 -13.27 9.71
N ALA A 225 4.76 -11.99 9.40
CA ALA A 225 4.08 -11.49 8.22
C ALA A 225 4.64 -12.20 6.98
N PHE A 226 3.79 -12.56 6.03
CA PHE A 226 4.24 -13.32 4.86
C PHE A 226 3.41 -13.05 3.60
N ALA A 227 4.00 -13.39 2.46
CA ALA A 227 3.32 -13.54 1.19
C ALA A 227 3.95 -14.70 0.43
N ASP A 228 3.10 -15.55 -0.14
CA ASP A 228 3.48 -16.68 -0.98
C ASP A 228 3.10 -16.35 -2.43
N GLU A 229 4.11 -16.22 -3.28
CA GLU A 229 3.93 -15.84 -4.69
C GLU A 229 3.18 -16.92 -5.48
N ARG A 230 3.36 -18.20 -5.13
CA ARG A 230 2.78 -19.33 -5.84
C ARG A 230 1.27 -19.48 -5.63
N THR A 231 0.83 -19.43 -4.38
CA THR A 231 -0.60 -19.55 -4.05
C THR A 231 -1.32 -18.21 -4.00
N GLY A 232 -0.55 -17.12 -3.87
CA GLY A 232 -1.05 -15.78 -3.59
C GLY A 232 -1.47 -15.60 -2.12
N LEU A 233 -1.28 -16.60 -1.25
CA LEU A 233 -1.62 -16.49 0.16
C LEU A 233 -0.75 -15.43 0.84
N TYR A 234 -1.38 -14.55 1.60
CA TYR A 234 -0.66 -13.61 2.44
C TYR A 234 -1.27 -13.53 3.83
N GLY A 235 -0.43 -13.19 4.79
CA GLY A 235 -0.85 -13.05 6.16
C GLY A 235 -0.04 -12.02 6.93
N LEU A 236 -0.66 -11.46 7.98
CA LEU A 236 -0.06 -10.45 8.83
C LEU A 236 -0.59 -10.58 10.27
N PRO A 237 0.30 -10.71 11.27
CA PRO A 237 -0.11 -10.64 12.67
C PRO A 237 -0.64 -9.25 13.02
N THR A 238 -1.85 -9.18 13.58
CA THR A 238 -2.44 -7.90 13.98
C THR A 238 -1.98 -7.48 15.39
N ALA A 239 -2.12 -6.18 15.72
CA ALA A 239 -1.67 -5.64 16.99
C ALA A 239 -2.43 -6.22 18.19
N ASP A 240 -3.69 -6.56 17.98
CA ASP A 240 -4.62 -7.10 18.97
C ASP A 240 -4.57 -8.63 19.10
N GLY A 241 -3.52 -9.25 18.55
CA GLY A 241 -3.30 -10.68 18.69
C GLY A 241 -4.04 -11.56 17.67
N GLY A 242 -4.69 -10.97 16.68
CA GLY A 242 -5.29 -11.71 15.56
C GLY A 242 -4.31 -12.03 14.45
N MET A 243 -4.85 -12.63 13.38
CA MET A 243 -4.13 -12.93 12.14
C MET A 243 -4.98 -12.53 10.93
N LEU A 244 -4.46 -11.61 10.13
CA LEU A 244 -5.00 -11.28 8.82
C LEU A 244 -4.58 -12.39 7.84
N ILE A 245 -5.54 -12.94 7.11
CA ILE A 245 -5.31 -13.90 6.03
C ILE A 245 -6.09 -13.46 4.80
N GLY A 246 -5.44 -13.45 3.65
CA GLY A 246 -6.05 -13.09 2.37
C GLY A 246 -5.48 -13.82 1.17
N LEU A 247 -6.25 -13.76 0.10
CA LEU A 247 -5.86 -14.19 -1.25
C LEU A 247 -6.18 -13.08 -2.24
N PRO A 248 -5.43 -12.94 -3.34
CA PRO A 248 -5.80 -12.02 -4.41
C PRO A 248 -7.12 -12.47 -5.06
N THR A 249 -7.92 -11.49 -5.44
CA THR A 249 -9.15 -11.73 -6.20
C THR A 249 -8.87 -11.79 -7.71
N SER A 250 -9.81 -12.32 -8.48
CA SER A 250 -9.84 -12.20 -9.94
C SER A 250 -10.80 -11.10 -10.43
N GLU A 251 -11.37 -10.32 -9.50
CA GLU A 251 -12.40 -9.31 -9.78
C GLU A 251 -11.75 -7.99 -10.18
N TRP A 252 -11.72 -7.74 -11.48
CA TRP A 252 -11.22 -6.50 -12.07
C TRP A 252 -12.37 -5.57 -12.45
N ASP A 253 -12.04 -4.29 -12.67
CA ASP A 253 -12.94 -3.22 -13.09
C ASP A 253 -14.15 -3.04 -12.16
N VAL A 254 -13.92 -3.35 -10.86
CA VAL A 254 -14.93 -3.19 -9.82
C VAL A 254 -15.20 -1.71 -9.54
N PRO A 255 -16.42 -1.33 -9.13
CA PRO A 255 -16.72 0.03 -8.71
C PRO A 255 -15.84 0.48 -7.55
N ALA A 256 -15.45 1.75 -7.56
CA ALA A 256 -14.77 2.35 -6.41
C ALA A 256 -15.73 2.43 -5.21
N GLY A 257 -15.21 2.17 -4.02
CA GLY A 257 -15.98 2.21 -2.78
C GLY A 257 -15.93 0.90 -1.99
N PRO A 258 -16.85 0.73 -1.03
CA PRO A 258 -16.90 -0.47 -0.20
C PRO A 258 -17.24 -1.69 -1.04
N GLY A 259 -16.51 -2.77 -0.80
CA GLY A 259 -16.79 -4.10 -1.36
C GLY A 259 -17.30 -5.05 -0.28
N ALA A 260 -17.65 -6.27 -0.70
CA ALA A 260 -17.98 -7.37 0.20
C ALA A 260 -17.01 -8.53 -0.01
N VAL A 261 -16.60 -9.18 1.07
CA VAL A 261 -15.84 -10.42 0.99
C VAL A 261 -16.78 -11.54 0.57
N THR A 262 -16.51 -12.16 -0.55
CA THR A 262 -17.29 -13.32 -1.00
C THR A 262 -17.01 -14.52 -0.10
N GLU A 263 -18.03 -15.32 0.23
CA GLU A 263 -17.86 -16.51 1.06
C GLU A 263 -16.90 -17.51 0.41
N ALA A 264 -17.01 -17.70 -0.90
CA ALA A 264 -16.14 -18.60 -1.65
C ALA A 264 -14.64 -18.23 -1.53
N LEU A 265 -14.30 -16.92 -1.57
CA LEU A 265 -12.93 -16.48 -1.41
C LEU A 265 -12.46 -16.62 0.04
N HIS A 266 -13.33 -16.33 1.02
CA HIS A 266 -13.06 -16.55 2.43
C HIS A 266 -12.74 -18.01 2.72
N GLU A 267 -13.61 -18.96 2.31
CA GLU A 267 -13.38 -20.39 2.48
C GLU A 267 -12.12 -20.86 1.75
N ARG A 268 -11.88 -20.37 0.54
CA ARG A 268 -10.66 -20.68 -0.21
C ARG A 268 -9.41 -20.22 0.57
N ALA A 269 -9.41 -19.02 1.13
CA ALA A 269 -8.28 -18.52 1.92
C ALA A 269 -8.03 -19.40 3.16
N CYS A 270 -9.09 -19.82 3.86
CA CYS A 270 -8.98 -20.76 4.99
C CYS A 270 -8.38 -22.10 4.58
N ARG A 271 -8.86 -22.69 3.47
CA ARG A 271 -8.34 -23.98 2.97
C ARG A 271 -6.87 -23.88 2.58
N VAL A 272 -6.48 -22.83 1.86
CA VAL A 272 -5.08 -22.63 1.45
C VAL A 272 -4.18 -22.39 2.67
N ALA A 273 -4.65 -21.56 3.62
CA ALA A 273 -3.90 -21.32 4.86
C ALA A 273 -3.70 -22.60 5.67
N ALA A 274 -4.73 -23.42 5.82
CA ALA A 274 -4.63 -24.70 6.54
C ALA A 274 -3.69 -25.70 5.84
N ALA A 275 -3.66 -25.67 4.50
CA ALA A 275 -2.76 -26.54 3.72
C ALA A 275 -1.30 -26.08 3.81
N CYS A 276 -1.04 -24.76 3.78
CA CYS A 276 0.31 -24.22 3.81
C CYS A 276 0.90 -24.13 5.22
N LEU A 277 0.07 -23.87 6.22
CA LEU A 277 0.47 -23.57 7.61
C LEU A 277 -0.25 -24.50 8.60
N PRO A 278 0.09 -25.80 8.67
CA PRO A 278 -0.66 -26.80 9.44
C PRO A 278 -0.72 -26.52 10.95
N GLY A 279 0.28 -25.82 11.50
CA GLY A 279 0.30 -25.41 12.90
C GLY A 279 -0.47 -24.14 13.20
N LEU A 280 -0.92 -23.38 12.19
CA LEU A 280 -1.71 -22.18 12.38
C LEU A 280 -3.16 -22.54 12.73
N LYS A 281 -3.60 -22.18 13.93
CA LYS A 281 -4.99 -22.37 14.37
C LYS A 281 -5.74 -21.06 14.22
N LEU A 282 -6.55 -20.95 13.17
CA LEU A 282 -7.48 -19.84 12.97
C LEU A 282 -8.76 -20.15 13.75
N GLY A 283 -9.14 -19.22 14.63
CA GLY A 283 -10.40 -19.23 15.37
C GLY A 283 -11.51 -18.49 14.62
N ALA A 284 -12.38 -17.82 15.36
CA ALA A 284 -13.49 -17.06 14.78
C ALA A 284 -13.01 -15.93 13.89
N ALA A 285 -13.74 -15.66 12.81
CA ALA A 285 -13.55 -14.47 12.00
C ALA A 285 -14.03 -13.24 12.78
N ARG A 286 -13.10 -12.32 13.08
CA ARG A 286 -13.40 -11.06 13.77
C ARG A 286 -14.10 -10.06 12.86
N HIS A 287 -13.52 -9.85 11.69
CA HIS A 287 -14.08 -8.98 10.66
C HIS A 287 -13.51 -9.32 9.28
N ARG A 288 -14.28 -8.99 8.27
CA ARG A 288 -13.92 -9.12 6.86
C ARG A 288 -13.73 -7.73 6.27
N VAL A 289 -12.73 -7.56 5.44
CA VAL A 289 -12.39 -6.29 4.80
C VAL A 289 -12.38 -6.48 3.29
N ALA A 290 -13.07 -5.60 2.59
CA ALA A 290 -13.02 -5.51 1.15
C ALA A 290 -13.04 -4.05 0.70
N ALA A 291 -12.31 -3.73 -0.35
CA ALA A 291 -12.28 -2.43 -0.99
C ALA A 291 -11.81 -2.57 -2.44
N ALA A 292 -11.96 -1.52 -3.23
CA ALA A 292 -11.35 -1.41 -4.53
C ALA A 292 -9.99 -0.72 -4.43
N ASP A 293 -8.99 -1.25 -5.14
CA ASP A 293 -7.69 -0.61 -5.31
C ASP A 293 -7.45 -0.25 -6.78
N CYS A 294 -6.56 0.68 -7.06
CA CYS A 294 -6.23 1.16 -8.39
C CYS A 294 -4.90 0.60 -8.86
N PHE A 295 -4.90 0.05 -10.04
CA PHE A 295 -3.74 -0.50 -10.73
C PHE A 295 -3.43 0.31 -11.98
N ALA A 296 -2.16 0.55 -12.23
CA ALA A 296 -1.63 1.06 -13.49
C ALA A 296 -0.75 -0.01 -14.14
N ASP A 297 -0.34 0.21 -15.36
CA ASP A 297 0.69 -0.58 -16.01
C ASP A 297 1.91 0.32 -16.34
N PRO A 298 3.10 0.07 -15.75
CA PRO A 298 3.37 -0.89 -14.66
C PRO A 298 2.67 -0.50 -13.34
N PRO A 299 2.43 -1.48 -12.42
CA PRO A 299 1.67 -1.26 -11.18
C PRO A 299 2.51 -0.53 -10.11
N VAL A 300 2.94 0.67 -10.41
CA VAL A 300 3.82 1.52 -9.58
C VAL A 300 3.09 2.81 -9.23
N LEU A 301 3.12 3.19 -7.96
CA LEU A 301 2.64 4.51 -7.54
C LEU A 301 3.58 5.59 -8.07
N ALA A 302 3.10 6.37 -9.02
CA ALA A 302 3.89 7.40 -9.69
C ALA A 302 3.04 8.61 -10.09
N LEU A 303 3.69 9.76 -10.19
CA LEU A 303 3.12 10.94 -10.82
C LEU A 303 3.18 10.75 -12.35
N ARG A 304 2.00 10.88 -13.01
CA ARG A 304 1.91 10.76 -14.47
C ARG A 304 1.16 11.97 -15.03
N PRO A 305 1.69 12.65 -16.05
CA PRO A 305 0.94 13.71 -16.73
C PRO A 305 -0.28 13.11 -17.44
N VAL A 306 -1.39 13.81 -17.39
CA VAL A 306 -2.59 13.47 -18.18
C VAL A 306 -2.49 14.22 -19.49
N GLY A 307 -2.32 13.49 -20.60
CA GLY A 307 -2.06 14.06 -21.93
C GLY A 307 -3.25 14.83 -22.52
N GLY A 308 -2.95 15.78 -23.38
CA GLY A 308 -3.79 16.31 -24.46
C GLY A 308 -4.55 17.59 -24.21
N LEU A 309 -5.13 17.90 -23.06
CA LEU A 309 -6.10 19.02 -22.96
C LEU A 309 -5.90 19.98 -21.78
N ALA A 310 -5.11 19.66 -20.79
CA ALA A 310 -4.91 20.52 -19.65
C ALA A 310 -3.44 20.52 -19.18
N PRO A 311 -2.62 21.46 -19.61
CA PRO A 311 -1.29 21.63 -19.04
C PRO A 311 -1.42 21.79 -17.51
N GLY A 312 -0.66 20.98 -16.75
CA GLY A 312 -0.69 21.00 -15.29
C GLY A 312 -1.64 19.98 -14.63
N LEU A 313 -2.27 19.07 -15.38
CA LEU A 313 -3.04 17.95 -14.81
C LEU A 313 -2.20 16.68 -14.74
N PHE A 314 -2.23 16.04 -13.57
CA PHE A 314 -1.49 14.81 -13.28
C PHE A 314 -2.38 13.81 -12.55
N THR A 315 -1.98 12.55 -12.59
CA THR A 315 -2.47 11.51 -11.67
C THR A 315 -1.35 11.07 -10.74
N PHE A 316 -1.71 10.70 -9.50
CA PHE A 316 -0.81 10.07 -8.54
C PHE A 316 -1.51 8.87 -7.90
N THR A 317 -1.53 7.76 -8.61
CA THR A 317 -2.26 6.53 -8.29
C THR A 317 -1.64 5.31 -9.00
N GLY A 318 -2.30 4.15 -8.94
CA GLY A 318 -1.92 2.96 -9.69
C GLY A 318 -0.87 2.10 -8.98
N GLY A 319 -0.60 2.34 -7.69
CA GLY A 319 0.39 1.59 -6.91
C GLY A 319 -0.04 0.21 -6.46
N SER A 320 -1.25 -0.22 -6.83
CA SER A 320 -1.82 -1.51 -6.45
C SER A 320 -1.90 -1.75 -4.92
N GLY A 321 -2.13 -2.97 -4.48
CA GLY A 321 -2.10 -3.37 -3.06
C GLY A 321 -0.75 -3.14 -2.36
N GLY A 322 0.30 -2.76 -3.08
CA GLY A 322 1.62 -2.43 -2.55
C GLY A 322 1.81 -0.97 -2.14
N CYS A 323 0.78 -0.12 -2.25
CA CYS A 323 0.90 1.32 -2.04
C CYS A 323 1.41 1.68 -0.62
N ALA A 324 0.98 0.98 0.42
CA ALA A 324 1.41 1.26 1.80
C ALA A 324 2.93 1.21 1.97
N LYS A 325 3.62 0.25 1.34
CA LYS A 325 5.07 0.07 1.44
C LYS A 325 5.88 1.04 0.55
N THR A 326 5.24 1.71 -0.42
CA THR A 326 5.94 2.57 -1.41
C THR A 326 5.59 4.05 -1.30
N ALA A 327 4.52 4.41 -0.57
CA ALA A 327 3.93 5.73 -0.60
C ALA A 327 4.85 6.86 -0.11
N LEU A 328 5.71 6.60 0.88
CA LEU A 328 6.66 7.59 1.38
C LEU A 328 7.64 8.04 0.29
N ALA A 329 8.34 7.11 -0.33
CA ALA A 329 9.31 7.43 -1.38
C ALA A 329 8.63 7.91 -2.67
N ALA A 330 7.50 7.31 -3.05
CA ALA A 330 6.75 7.73 -4.23
C ALA A 330 6.26 9.18 -4.11
N SER A 331 5.71 9.57 -2.94
CA SER A 331 5.28 10.95 -2.69
C SER A 331 6.45 11.95 -2.71
N HIS A 332 7.62 11.54 -2.21
CA HIS A 332 8.82 12.36 -2.27
C HIS A 332 9.26 12.60 -3.72
N ARG A 333 9.36 11.52 -4.53
CA ARG A 333 9.70 11.62 -5.96
C ARG A 333 8.69 12.48 -6.74
N ALA A 334 7.39 12.28 -6.49
CA ALA A 334 6.32 13.05 -7.13
C ALA A 334 6.40 14.56 -6.80
N ALA A 335 6.72 14.89 -5.55
CA ALA A 335 6.89 16.28 -5.15
C ALA A 335 8.10 16.95 -5.82
N LEU A 336 9.22 16.21 -6.00
CA LEU A 336 10.37 16.68 -6.76
C LEU A 336 10.00 16.92 -8.22
N GLN A 337 9.40 15.94 -8.89
CA GLN A 337 8.99 16.06 -10.29
C GLN A 337 8.09 17.28 -10.56
N LEU A 338 7.11 17.55 -9.67
CA LEU A 338 6.22 18.72 -9.80
C LEU A 338 6.95 20.05 -9.64
N THR A 339 8.07 20.09 -8.93
CA THR A 339 8.81 21.32 -8.66
C THR A 339 10.00 21.56 -9.60
N GLU A 340 10.56 20.50 -10.22
CA GLU A 340 11.69 20.55 -11.12
C GLU A 340 11.28 20.69 -12.61
N ALA A 341 10.03 20.34 -12.94
CA ALA A 341 9.49 20.43 -14.31
C ALA A 341 9.22 21.88 -14.78
N ARG A 342 9.77 22.86 -14.08
CA ARG A 342 9.72 24.30 -14.37
C ARG A 342 11.13 24.87 -14.35
#